data_4e5b3059e6d62cf86c755e54000c31f5
#
_entry.id   4e5b3059e6d62cf86c755e54000c31f5
#
_cell.length_a   1.000
_cell.length_b   1.000
_cell.length_c   1.000
_cell.angle_alpha   90.00
_cell.angle_beta   90.00
_cell.angle_gamma   90.00
#
_symmetry.space_group_name_H-M   'P 1'
#
loop_
_entity.id
_entity.type
_entity.pdbx_description
1 polymer ?
#
loop_
_entity_poly.entity_id
_entity_poly.type
_entity_poly.pdbx_seq_one_letter_code
_entity_poly.pdbx_strand_id
1 'polypeptide(L)'
;MKTVRDIAGYLIGLLLFVIMIPLLMWRLSGNVHPGAAVIICFAVLAAAGIGLSVWSIIYMKNVGKGNPMDAFNHEVAPRTVNLMTDGPYRICRNPMLLGVFIYYIGLLICLQSWKAAVVFVAFFAVMMLQVNREEKRLKEDFGEAYIDYCKKTKKLIPYIW
;
A
#
# COMPACT_ATOMS: atom_id res chain seq x y z
N MET A 1 24.37 4.99 8.87
CA MET A 1 23.12 5.09 9.64
C MET A 1 21.86 5.19 8.74
N LYS A 2 21.82 5.97 7.63
CA LYS A 2 20.64 6.03 6.72
C LYS A 2 20.26 4.64 6.18
N THR A 3 21.21 3.88 5.64
CA THR A 3 20.98 2.55 5.05
C THR A 3 20.36 1.53 6.02
N VAL A 4 20.73 1.54 7.30
CA VAL A 4 20.19 0.60 8.30
C VAL A 4 18.73 0.93 8.62
N ARG A 5 18.38 2.22 8.73
CA ARG A 5 17.00 2.67 8.94
C ARG A 5 16.10 2.34 7.75
N ASP A 6 16.64 2.47 6.53
CA ASP A 6 15.91 2.12 5.31
C ASP A 6 15.60 0.63 5.26
N ILE A 7 16.60 -0.22 5.53
CA ILE A 7 16.42 -1.68 5.56
C ILE A 7 15.42 -2.07 6.65
N ALA A 8 15.55 -1.51 7.85
CA ALA A 8 14.60 -1.77 8.95
C ALA A 8 13.16 -1.39 8.56
N GLY A 9 12.96 -0.23 7.93
CA GLY A 9 11.64 0.20 7.44
C GLY A 9 11.04 -0.79 6.43
N TYR A 10 11.82 -1.25 5.44
CA TYR A 10 11.35 -2.25 4.48
C TYR A 10 11.02 -3.59 5.14
N LEU A 11 11.85 -4.06 6.09
CA LEU A 11 11.61 -5.30 6.81
C LEU A 11 10.34 -5.23 7.68
N ILE A 12 10.13 -4.12 8.37
CA ILE A 12 8.92 -3.89 9.19
C ILE A 12 7.68 -3.86 8.28
N GLY A 13 7.74 -3.16 7.16
CA GLY A 13 6.64 -3.11 6.19
C GLY A 13 6.32 -4.49 5.61
N LEU A 14 7.33 -5.25 5.18
CA LEU A 14 7.17 -6.61 4.70
C LEU A 14 6.55 -7.51 5.77
N LEU A 15 7.09 -7.48 6.99
CA LEU A 15 6.61 -8.30 8.10
C LEU A 15 5.15 -7.96 8.43
N LEU A 16 4.81 -6.69 8.54
CA LEU A 16 3.46 -6.25 8.92
C LEU A 16 2.44 -6.51 7.81
N PHE A 17 2.69 -6.02 6.59
CA PHE A 17 1.71 -6.02 5.51
C PHE A 17 1.66 -7.33 4.72
N VAL A 18 2.75 -8.08 4.62
CA VAL A 18 2.78 -9.30 3.80
C VAL A 18 2.66 -10.55 4.66
N ILE A 19 3.01 -10.50 5.94
CA ILE A 19 3.00 -11.67 6.82
C ILE A 19 1.97 -11.54 7.94
N MET A 20 2.08 -10.55 8.83
CA MET A 20 1.30 -10.52 10.07
C MET A 20 -0.21 -10.32 9.83
N ILE A 21 -0.60 -9.34 9.02
CA ILE A 21 -2.03 -9.07 8.77
C ILE A 21 -2.67 -10.22 7.97
N PRO A 22 -2.08 -10.74 6.88
CA PRO A 22 -2.58 -11.93 6.19
C PRO A 22 -2.66 -13.16 7.09
N LEU A 23 -1.67 -13.40 7.96
CA LEU A 23 -1.68 -14.47 8.92
C LEU A 23 -2.83 -14.33 9.93
N LEU A 24 -3.09 -13.12 10.42
CA LEU A 24 -4.22 -12.82 11.28
C LEU A 24 -5.56 -13.11 10.57
N MET A 25 -5.71 -12.66 9.33
CA MET A 25 -6.89 -12.93 8.51
C MET A 25 -7.11 -14.43 8.34
N TRP A 26 -6.04 -15.17 8.01
CA TRP A 26 -6.11 -16.62 7.87
C TRP A 26 -6.46 -17.35 9.18
N ARG A 27 -5.81 -16.98 10.30
CA ARG A 27 -6.08 -17.55 11.63
C ARG A 27 -7.54 -17.36 12.07
N LEU A 28 -8.10 -16.19 11.80
CA LEU A 28 -9.49 -15.88 12.17
C LEU A 28 -10.51 -16.54 11.23
N SER A 29 -10.11 -16.92 10.03
CA SER A 29 -11.00 -17.54 9.04
C SER A 29 -11.33 -19.00 9.35
N GLY A 30 -10.52 -19.69 10.17
CA GLY A 30 -10.71 -21.10 10.49
C GLY A 30 -10.27 -22.03 9.34
N ASN A 31 -10.86 -23.21 9.26
CA ASN A 31 -10.53 -24.18 8.23
C ASN A 31 -11.21 -23.80 6.90
N VAL A 32 -10.42 -23.29 5.97
CA VAL A 32 -10.87 -22.89 4.64
C VAL A 32 -10.26 -23.85 3.62
N HIS A 33 -11.09 -24.40 2.75
CA HIS A 33 -10.68 -25.29 1.66
C HIS A 33 -11.06 -24.70 0.30
N PRO A 34 -10.32 -23.69 -0.21
CA PRO A 34 -10.64 -23.05 -1.47
C PRO A 34 -10.42 -24.00 -2.64
N GLY A 35 -11.33 -23.97 -3.60
CA GLY A 35 -11.17 -24.73 -4.85
C GLY A 35 -10.03 -24.18 -5.71
N ALA A 36 -9.54 -24.98 -6.66
CA ALA A 36 -8.39 -24.62 -7.51
C ALA A 36 -8.57 -23.28 -8.24
N ALA A 37 -9.78 -23.01 -8.75
CA ALA A 37 -10.06 -21.73 -9.43
C ALA A 37 -9.88 -20.50 -8.52
N VAL A 38 -10.28 -20.63 -7.26
CA VAL A 38 -10.13 -19.56 -6.25
C VAL A 38 -8.65 -19.33 -5.91
N ILE A 39 -7.87 -20.42 -5.80
CA ILE A 39 -6.43 -20.35 -5.57
C ILE A 39 -5.73 -19.65 -6.74
N ILE A 40 -6.10 -19.99 -7.99
CA ILE A 40 -5.55 -19.34 -9.19
C ILE A 40 -5.90 -17.84 -9.20
N CYS A 41 -7.15 -17.50 -8.92
CA CYS A 41 -7.59 -16.11 -8.81
C CYS A 41 -6.77 -15.33 -7.76
N PHE A 42 -6.59 -15.91 -6.58
CA PHE A 42 -5.73 -15.34 -5.54
C PHE A 42 -4.29 -15.14 -6.03
N ALA A 43 -3.69 -16.15 -6.66
CA ALA A 43 -2.32 -16.07 -7.14
C ALA A 43 -2.14 -14.93 -8.15
N VAL A 44 -3.09 -14.74 -9.09
CA VAL A 44 -3.07 -13.66 -10.07
C VAL A 44 -3.18 -12.29 -9.40
N LEU A 45 -4.15 -12.12 -8.48
CA LEU A 45 -4.33 -10.86 -7.76
C LEU A 45 -3.14 -10.56 -6.84
N ALA A 46 -2.58 -11.57 -6.19
CA ALA A 46 -1.39 -11.43 -5.35
C ALA A 46 -0.18 -10.99 -6.18
N ALA A 47 0.05 -11.64 -7.33
CA ALA A 47 1.14 -11.27 -8.23
C ALA A 47 0.98 -9.82 -8.76
N ALA A 48 -0.21 -9.44 -9.19
CA ALA A 48 -0.50 -8.08 -9.65
C ALA A 48 -0.33 -7.04 -8.53
N GLY A 49 -0.87 -7.31 -7.34
CA GLY A 49 -0.80 -6.40 -6.20
C GLY A 49 0.62 -6.22 -5.67
N ILE A 50 1.34 -7.31 -5.49
CA ILE A 50 2.75 -7.29 -5.06
C ILE A 50 3.61 -6.61 -6.12
N GLY A 51 3.41 -6.93 -7.40
CA GLY A 51 4.12 -6.31 -8.52
C GLY A 51 3.94 -4.79 -8.55
N LEU A 52 2.71 -4.30 -8.41
CA LEU A 52 2.42 -2.87 -8.34
C LEU A 52 3.08 -2.21 -7.12
N SER A 53 3.02 -2.86 -5.96
CA SER A 53 3.65 -2.33 -4.73
C SER A 53 5.16 -2.25 -4.86
N VAL A 54 5.81 -3.29 -5.36
CA VAL A 54 7.26 -3.33 -5.58
C VAL A 54 7.69 -2.28 -6.61
N TRP A 55 6.98 -2.16 -7.73
CA TRP A 55 7.24 -1.11 -8.73
C TRP A 55 7.16 0.28 -8.11
N SER A 56 6.14 0.53 -7.28
CA SER A 56 5.94 1.81 -6.59
C SER A 56 7.08 2.13 -5.61
N ILE A 57 7.55 1.13 -4.86
CA ILE A 57 8.68 1.25 -3.93
C ILE A 57 9.97 1.59 -4.68
N ILE A 58 10.25 0.86 -5.76
CA ILE A 58 11.45 1.10 -6.59
C ILE A 58 11.40 2.51 -7.18
N TYR A 59 10.25 2.94 -7.69
CA TYR A 59 10.06 4.26 -8.26
C TYR A 59 10.23 5.37 -7.20
N MET A 60 9.63 5.19 -6.02
CA MET A 60 9.79 6.12 -4.88
C MET A 60 11.26 6.25 -4.47
N LYS A 61 12.00 5.16 -4.39
CA LYS A 61 13.42 5.17 -4.05
C LYS A 61 14.26 5.91 -5.10
N ASN A 62 14.00 5.65 -6.38
CA ASN A 62 14.84 6.16 -7.47
C ASN A 62 14.52 7.62 -7.82
N VAL A 63 13.23 7.98 -7.89
CA VAL A 63 12.75 9.30 -8.31
C VAL A 63 12.43 10.18 -7.12
N GLY A 64 11.62 9.69 -6.18
CA GLY A 64 11.19 10.44 -5.01
C GLY A 64 12.29 10.67 -3.97
N LYS A 65 13.35 9.84 -3.99
CA LYS A 65 14.43 9.83 -3.00
C LYS A 65 13.95 9.62 -1.56
N GLY A 66 12.72 9.10 -1.41
CA GLY A 66 12.04 8.81 -0.16
C GLY A 66 11.99 7.32 0.16
N ASN A 67 11.34 7.00 1.30
CA ASN A 67 11.08 5.63 1.73
C ASN A 67 9.60 5.52 2.15
N PRO A 68 8.87 4.45 1.77
CA PRO A 68 7.45 4.28 2.05
C PRO A 68 7.09 4.15 3.54
N MET A 69 8.09 3.99 4.42
CA MET A 69 7.87 3.79 5.86
C MET A 69 8.02 5.08 6.69
N ASP A 70 7.52 6.19 6.17
CA ASP A 70 7.30 7.40 6.96
C ASP A 70 6.04 7.20 7.83
N ALA A 71 6.18 6.39 8.89
CA ALA A 71 5.07 5.93 9.68
C ALA A 71 4.66 6.95 10.75
N PHE A 72 3.38 7.34 10.74
CA PHE A 72 2.69 7.99 11.87
C PHE A 72 3.38 9.20 12.52
N ASN A 73 3.91 10.12 11.72
CA ASN A 73 4.58 11.34 12.20
C ASN A 73 5.97 11.14 12.85
N HIS A 74 6.52 9.94 12.87
CA HIS A 74 7.90 9.69 13.24
C HIS A 74 8.69 9.32 11.99
N GLU A 75 9.73 10.09 11.68
CA GLU A 75 10.64 9.84 10.56
C GLU A 75 11.46 8.56 10.81
N VAL A 76 10.84 7.42 10.59
CA VAL A 76 11.57 6.14 10.59
C VAL A 76 12.48 6.04 9.36
N ALA A 77 12.15 6.79 8.31
CA ALA A 77 12.83 6.78 7.02
C ALA A 77 12.92 8.17 6.37
N PRO A 78 13.81 8.40 5.39
CA PRO A 78 13.90 9.68 4.68
C PRO A 78 12.59 10.04 3.99
N ARG A 79 12.15 11.29 4.15
CA ARG A 79 11.01 11.85 3.43
C ARG A 79 11.26 11.89 1.92
N THR A 80 10.18 11.81 1.16
CA THR A 80 10.20 12.07 -0.28
C THR A 80 10.63 13.50 -0.54
N VAL A 81 11.70 13.65 -1.31
CA VAL A 81 12.28 14.97 -1.64
C VAL A 81 11.70 15.51 -2.94
N ASN A 82 11.38 14.65 -3.89
CA ASN A 82 10.84 15.00 -5.19
C ASN A 82 9.41 14.54 -5.33
N LEU A 83 8.51 15.42 -5.80
CA LEU A 83 7.14 15.04 -6.12
C LEU A 83 7.12 14.05 -7.28
N MET A 84 6.46 12.91 -7.07
CA MET A 84 6.31 11.86 -8.07
C MET A 84 4.94 11.97 -8.73
N THR A 85 4.92 12.18 -10.04
CA THR A 85 3.69 12.33 -10.85
C THR A 85 3.58 11.31 -11.96
N ASP A 86 4.66 10.57 -12.23
CA ASP A 86 4.80 9.64 -13.34
C ASP A 86 4.96 8.17 -12.87
N GLY A 87 5.13 7.26 -13.82
CA GLY A 87 5.24 5.84 -13.53
C GLY A 87 4.00 5.29 -12.83
N PRO A 88 4.14 4.53 -11.72
CA PRO A 88 2.99 4.01 -10.99
C PRO A 88 2.13 5.12 -10.36
N TYR A 89 2.70 6.28 -10.07
CA TYR A 89 2.01 7.46 -9.50
C TYR A 89 1.11 8.18 -10.51
N ARG A 90 1.20 7.85 -11.80
CA ARG A 90 0.24 8.27 -12.81
C ARG A 90 -1.09 7.49 -12.72
N ILE A 91 -1.05 6.27 -12.20
CA ILE A 91 -2.24 5.42 -12.04
C ILE A 91 -3.14 5.97 -10.92
N CYS A 92 -2.54 6.18 -9.76
CA CYS A 92 -3.18 6.84 -8.61
C CYS A 92 -2.08 7.42 -7.69
N ARG A 93 -2.46 8.25 -6.71
CA ARG A 93 -1.49 8.88 -5.81
C ARG A 93 -0.88 7.93 -4.80
N ASN A 94 -1.53 6.78 -4.53
CA ASN A 94 -1.08 5.78 -3.57
C ASN A 94 -0.96 4.37 -4.21
N PRO A 95 -0.14 4.20 -5.25
CA PRO A 95 -0.10 2.95 -6.02
C PRO A 95 0.46 1.77 -5.22
N MET A 96 1.37 2.01 -4.28
CA MET A 96 1.87 0.98 -3.38
C MET A 96 0.73 0.40 -2.51
N LEU A 97 -0.09 1.28 -1.94
CA LEU A 97 -1.21 0.87 -1.09
C LEU A 97 -2.33 0.21 -1.91
N LEU A 98 -2.58 0.69 -3.13
CA LEU A 98 -3.49 0.04 -4.07
C LEU A 98 -3.05 -1.41 -4.33
N GLY A 99 -1.76 -1.64 -4.54
CA GLY A 99 -1.21 -2.99 -4.71
C GLY A 99 -1.46 -3.88 -3.50
N VAL A 100 -1.25 -3.37 -2.28
CA VAL A 100 -1.56 -4.09 -1.03
C VAL A 100 -3.05 -4.43 -0.96
N PHE A 101 -3.94 -3.52 -1.33
CA PHE A 101 -5.38 -3.80 -1.31
C PHE A 101 -5.80 -4.83 -2.36
N ILE A 102 -5.21 -4.81 -3.56
CA ILE A 102 -5.45 -5.85 -4.57
C ILE A 102 -5.04 -7.23 -4.02
N TYR A 103 -3.88 -7.32 -3.38
CA TYR A 103 -3.43 -8.55 -2.72
C TYR A 103 -4.42 -9.01 -1.64
N TYR A 104 -4.92 -8.12 -0.80
CA TYR A 104 -5.87 -8.46 0.26
C TYR A 104 -7.26 -8.82 -0.25
N ILE A 105 -7.72 -8.21 -1.33
CA ILE A 105 -8.97 -8.61 -2.01
C ILE A 105 -8.83 -10.04 -2.52
N GLY A 106 -7.71 -10.39 -3.14
CA GLY A 106 -7.42 -11.76 -3.52
C GLY A 106 -7.45 -12.73 -2.34
N LEU A 107 -6.85 -12.33 -1.21
CA LEU A 107 -6.86 -13.11 0.02
C LEU A 107 -8.28 -13.26 0.59
N LEU A 108 -9.11 -12.22 0.58
CA LEU A 108 -10.51 -12.30 1.01
C LEU A 108 -11.33 -13.26 0.16
N ILE A 109 -11.13 -13.25 -1.15
CA ILE A 109 -11.78 -14.19 -2.08
C ILE A 109 -11.35 -15.63 -1.74
N CYS A 110 -10.08 -15.82 -1.38
CA CYS A 110 -9.55 -17.13 -1.00
C CYS A 110 -10.09 -17.62 0.35
N LEU A 111 -10.16 -16.74 1.34
CA LEU A 111 -10.57 -17.06 2.70
C LEU A 111 -12.08 -17.17 2.88
N GLN A 112 -12.89 -16.48 2.07
CA GLN A 112 -14.36 -16.48 2.11
C GLN A 112 -14.92 -16.26 3.53
N SER A 113 -14.26 -15.43 4.33
CA SER A 113 -14.52 -15.24 5.76
C SER A 113 -14.93 -13.81 6.08
N TRP A 114 -16.09 -13.64 6.72
CA TRP A 114 -16.50 -12.31 7.19
C TRP A 114 -15.55 -11.74 8.27
N LYS A 115 -14.92 -12.60 9.08
CA LYS A 115 -13.92 -12.17 10.08
C LYS A 115 -12.68 -11.59 9.40
N ALA A 116 -12.22 -12.21 8.30
CA ALA A 116 -11.15 -11.64 7.48
C ALA A 116 -11.57 -10.32 6.85
N ALA A 117 -12.83 -10.19 6.41
CA ALA A 117 -13.34 -8.92 5.89
C ALA A 117 -13.34 -7.81 6.94
N VAL A 118 -13.69 -8.10 8.19
CA VAL A 118 -13.60 -7.12 9.30
C VAL A 118 -12.16 -6.66 9.50
N VAL A 119 -11.18 -7.57 9.50
CA VAL A 119 -9.76 -7.20 9.61
C VAL A 119 -9.35 -6.31 8.45
N PHE A 120 -9.75 -6.65 7.21
CA PHE A 120 -9.46 -5.83 6.04
C PHE A 120 -10.07 -4.44 6.13
N VAL A 121 -11.34 -4.30 6.54
CA VAL A 121 -12.01 -3.01 6.70
C VAL A 121 -11.32 -2.16 7.77
N ALA A 122 -10.96 -2.75 8.90
CA ALA A 122 -10.21 -2.05 9.95
C ALA A 122 -8.85 -1.58 9.44
N PHE A 123 -8.12 -2.43 8.74
CA PHE A 123 -6.84 -2.07 8.11
C PHE A 123 -7.02 -0.96 7.07
N PHE A 124 -8.03 -1.08 6.18
CA PHE A 124 -8.36 -0.04 5.20
C PHE A 124 -8.60 1.31 5.87
N ALA A 125 -9.40 1.35 6.94
CA ALA A 125 -9.69 2.58 7.67
C ALA A 125 -8.42 3.23 8.25
N VAL A 126 -7.56 2.43 8.89
CA VAL A 126 -6.28 2.91 9.43
C VAL A 126 -5.39 3.47 8.33
N MET A 127 -5.28 2.76 7.20
CA MET A 127 -4.47 3.23 6.07
C MET A 127 -5.03 4.50 5.42
N MET A 128 -6.36 4.67 5.37
CA MET A 128 -6.97 5.91 4.86
C MET A 128 -6.69 7.11 5.78
N LEU A 129 -6.66 6.91 7.08
CA LEU A 129 -6.22 7.97 8.01
C LEU A 129 -4.76 8.36 7.76
N GLN A 130 -3.89 7.37 7.53
CA GLN A 130 -2.48 7.62 7.21
C GLN A 130 -2.32 8.38 5.89
N VAL A 131 -2.99 7.92 4.84
CA VAL A 131 -2.99 8.59 3.52
C VAL A 131 -3.46 10.04 3.62
N ASN A 132 -4.52 10.31 4.39
CA ASN A 132 -5.02 11.68 4.56
C ASN A 132 -3.99 12.59 5.24
N ARG A 133 -3.25 12.06 6.23
CA ARG A 133 -2.16 12.81 6.90
C ARG A 133 -1.00 13.06 5.94
N GLU A 134 -0.62 12.06 5.16
CA GLU A 134 0.44 12.18 4.15
C GLU A 134 0.06 13.18 3.06
N GLU A 135 -1.17 13.16 2.54
CA GLU A 135 -1.64 14.13 1.56
C GLU A 135 -1.63 15.57 2.10
N LYS A 136 -1.97 15.76 3.39
CA LYS A 136 -1.87 17.07 4.02
C LYS A 136 -0.42 17.56 4.04
N ARG A 137 0.51 16.70 4.46
CA ARG A 137 1.93 17.01 4.47
C ARG A 137 2.48 17.31 3.08
N LEU A 138 2.12 16.47 2.07
CA LEU A 138 2.57 16.70 0.70
C LEU A 138 2.07 18.04 0.11
N LYS A 139 0.89 18.50 0.53
CA LYS A 139 0.40 19.85 0.19
C LYS A 139 1.23 20.94 0.83
N GLU A 140 1.67 20.77 2.07
CA GLU A 140 2.54 21.69 2.78
C GLU A 140 3.95 21.72 2.15
N ASP A 141 4.50 20.56 1.79
CA ASP A 141 5.86 20.42 1.24
C ASP A 141 5.97 20.87 -0.22
N PHE A 142 4.97 20.59 -1.07
CA PHE A 142 5.02 20.82 -2.52
C PHE A 142 4.03 21.90 -3.04
N GLY A 143 3.15 22.42 -2.20
CA GLY A 143 2.23 23.53 -2.53
C GLY A 143 1.37 23.27 -3.77
N GLU A 144 1.37 24.25 -4.68
CA GLU A 144 0.58 24.25 -5.93
C GLU A 144 0.89 23.07 -6.85
N ALA A 145 2.14 22.61 -6.90
CA ALA A 145 2.53 21.47 -7.72
C ALA A 145 1.78 20.19 -7.31
N TYR A 146 1.60 19.98 -5.99
CA TYR A 146 0.84 18.85 -5.49
C TYR A 146 -0.66 19.03 -5.74
N ILE A 147 -1.19 20.23 -5.62
CA ILE A 147 -2.61 20.53 -5.90
C ILE A 147 -2.93 20.21 -7.36
N ASP A 148 -2.09 20.63 -8.30
CA ASP A 148 -2.27 20.33 -9.72
C ASP A 148 -2.16 18.85 -10.05
N TYR A 149 -1.28 18.13 -9.36
CA TYR A 149 -1.21 16.68 -9.44
C TYR A 149 -2.51 16.03 -8.94
N CYS A 150 -3.10 16.51 -7.83
CA CYS A 150 -4.36 16.01 -7.30
C CYS A 150 -5.55 16.19 -8.25
N LYS A 151 -5.55 17.24 -9.08
CA LYS A 151 -6.59 17.46 -10.11
C LYS A 151 -6.55 16.39 -11.21
N LYS A 152 -5.34 15.90 -11.54
CA LYS A 152 -5.10 14.95 -12.64
C LYS A 152 -5.17 13.49 -12.21
N THR A 153 -4.85 13.21 -10.94
CA THR A 153 -4.68 11.82 -10.46
C THR A 153 -5.52 11.57 -9.22
N LYS A 154 -6.20 10.44 -9.17
CA LYS A 154 -7.08 10.05 -8.05
C LYS A 154 -6.29 9.53 -6.86
N LYS A 155 -6.92 9.53 -5.67
CA LYS A 155 -6.27 9.15 -4.41
C LYS A 155 -5.81 7.69 -4.39
N LEU A 156 -6.71 6.77 -4.69
CA LEU A 156 -6.48 5.33 -4.57
C LEU A 156 -7.04 4.55 -5.77
N ILE A 157 -8.35 4.65 -6.03
CA ILE A 157 -8.98 3.90 -7.10
C ILE A 157 -8.85 4.71 -8.40
N PRO A 158 -8.15 4.18 -9.43
CA PRO A 158 -7.94 4.90 -10.68
C PRO A 158 -9.27 5.36 -11.28
N TYR A 159 -9.31 6.58 -11.75
CA TYR A 159 -10.46 7.25 -12.39
C TYR A 159 -11.69 7.50 -11.50
N ILE A 160 -11.78 6.90 -10.31
CA ILE A 160 -12.98 6.99 -9.44
C ILE A 160 -12.69 7.86 -8.21
N TRP A 161 -11.72 7.46 -7.39
CA TRP A 161 -11.47 8.07 -6.06
C TRP A 161 -10.01 8.07 -5.65
#